data_44e525c8d4d2cb6ef209e69e52483e76
#
_entry.id   44e525c8d4d2cb6ef209e69e52483e76
#
_cell.length_a   1.000
_cell.length_b   1.000
_cell.length_c   1.000
_cell.angle_alpha   90.00
_cell.angle_beta   90.00
_cell.angle_gamma   90.00
#
_symmetry.space_group_name_H-M   'P 1'
#
loop_
_entity.id
_entity.type
_entity.pdbx_description
1 polymer ?
#
loop_
_entity_poly.entity_id
_entity_poly.type
_entity_poly.pdbx_seq_one_letter_code
_entity_poly.pdbx_strand_id
1 'polypeptide(L)'
;MTIYEEIGLPRVINASGRMTVLGVSTISDKVAKAAVAGGQSYVVVEDLMDKAGKIISRYTGAEDSCPTVCASAAIALSVAGLISKGKKTVLERLPDSSGLPNEIILQKGHAINFNAPMETMLRLGGGVPVEVGAATEVSVEHVEEAITDKTVALLYVKSHHCVQKGMLDLPTMIDIAHRNNLPILVDAAAEEDFRK
;
A
#
# COMPACT_ATOMS: atom_id res chain seq x y z
N MET A 1 -30.06 -19.10 -5.86
CA MET A 1 -29.46 -18.41 -7.04
C MET A 1 -28.89 -17.09 -6.55
N THR A 2 -27.66 -16.80 -6.89
CA THR A 2 -27.00 -15.52 -6.54
C THR A 2 -27.32 -14.48 -7.61
N ILE A 3 -27.17 -13.20 -7.30
CA ILE A 3 -27.32 -12.12 -8.29
C ILE A 3 -26.38 -12.31 -9.51
N TYR A 4 -25.26 -12.97 -9.34
CA TYR A 4 -24.33 -13.27 -10.43
C TYR A 4 -24.88 -14.36 -11.36
N GLU A 5 -25.52 -15.37 -10.80
CA GLU A 5 -26.19 -16.42 -11.60
C GLU A 5 -27.37 -15.84 -12.38
N GLU A 6 -28.09 -14.85 -11.83
CA GLU A 6 -29.18 -14.14 -12.51
C GLU A 6 -28.71 -13.39 -13.76
N ILE A 7 -27.47 -12.88 -13.77
CA ILE A 7 -26.88 -12.21 -14.94
C ILE A 7 -26.03 -13.15 -15.81
N GLY A 8 -26.11 -14.47 -15.59
CA GLY A 8 -25.47 -15.49 -16.42
C GLY A 8 -24.04 -15.83 -16.06
N LEU A 9 -23.53 -15.39 -14.89
CA LEU A 9 -22.20 -15.79 -14.42
C LEU A 9 -22.27 -17.13 -13.67
N PRO A 10 -21.26 -18.00 -13.81
CA PRO A 10 -21.22 -19.26 -13.10
C PRO A 10 -21.00 -19.04 -11.60
N ARG A 11 -21.58 -19.95 -10.81
CA ARG A 11 -21.32 -19.98 -9.36
C ARG A 11 -19.86 -20.33 -9.08
N VAL A 12 -19.21 -19.55 -8.24
CA VAL A 12 -17.84 -19.79 -7.77
C VAL A 12 -17.87 -20.36 -6.35
N ILE A 13 -17.14 -21.46 -6.15
CA ILE A 13 -16.85 -22.01 -4.82
C ILE A 13 -15.37 -21.71 -4.54
N ASN A 14 -15.12 -20.73 -3.70
CA ASN A 14 -13.75 -20.33 -3.35
C ASN A 14 -13.22 -21.20 -2.20
N ALA A 15 -12.18 -21.99 -2.46
CA ALA A 15 -11.45 -22.78 -1.47
C ALA A 15 -9.99 -22.29 -1.30
N SER A 16 -9.62 -21.16 -1.90
CA SER A 16 -8.25 -20.61 -1.90
C SER A 16 -8.04 -19.45 -0.91
N GLY A 17 -9.05 -19.12 -0.10
CA GLY A 17 -8.97 -17.98 0.81
C GLY A 17 -9.18 -16.63 0.08
N ARG A 18 -8.48 -15.60 0.51
CA ARG A 18 -8.58 -14.27 -0.10
C ARG A 18 -7.85 -14.22 -1.44
N MET A 19 -8.61 -13.98 -2.50
CA MET A 19 -8.11 -13.92 -3.86
C MET A 19 -8.60 -12.66 -4.56
N THR A 20 -7.67 -11.82 -5.00
CA THR A 20 -7.97 -10.55 -5.70
C THR A 20 -8.87 -10.76 -6.91
N VAL A 21 -8.61 -11.78 -7.71
CA VAL A 21 -9.41 -12.14 -8.90
C VAL A 21 -10.84 -12.57 -8.59
N LEU A 22 -11.14 -12.89 -7.33
CA LEU A 22 -12.47 -13.27 -6.85
C LEU A 22 -13.11 -12.17 -5.98
N GLY A 23 -12.59 -10.96 -6.01
CA GLY A 23 -13.08 -9.83 -5.22
C GLY A 23 -12.60 -9.83 -3.77
N VAL A 24 -11.48 -10.49 -3.49
CA VAL A 24 -10.79 -10.62 -2.21
C VAL A 24 -11.58 -11.44 -1.18
N SER A 25 -12.70 -10.93 -0.67
CA SER A 25 -13.53 -11.61 0.33
C SER A 25 -14.99 -11.16 0.24
N THR A 26 -15.89 -11.96 0.81
CA THR A 26 -17.29 -11.58 1.01
C THR A 26 -17.45 -10.81 2.31
N ILE A 27 -18.34 -9.83 2.33
CA ILE A 27 -18.66 -9.05 3.54
C ILE A 27 -19.74 -9.74 4.37
N SER A 28 -19.72 -9.54 5.68
CA SER A 28 -20.77 -10.05 6.57
C SER A 28 -22.09 -9.27 6.41
N ASP A 29 -23.21 -9.86 6.82
CA ASP A 29 -24.52 -9.20 6.81
C ASP A 29 -24.51 -7.86 7.56
N LYS A 30 -23.78 -7.77 8.66
CA LYS A 30 -23.62 -6.53 9.44
C LYS A 30 -22.97 -5.44 8.60
N VAL A 31 -21.90 -5.77 7.90
CA VAL A 31 -21.17 -4.82 7.04
C VAL A 31 -22.01 -4.47 5.81
N ALA A 32 -22.69 -5.44 5.19
CA ALA A 32 -23.57 -5.20 4.06
C ALA A 32 -24.70 -4.22 4.41
N LYS A 33 -25.38 -4.41 5.55
CA LYS A 33 -26.43 -3.50 6.04
C LYS A 33 -25.91 -2.09 6.27
N ALA A 34 -24.70 -1.95 6.88
CA ALA A 34 -24.10 -0.66 7.10
C ALA A 34 -23.72 0.05 5.78
N ALA A 35 -23.19 -0.69 4.80
CA ALA A 35 -22.87 -0.16 3.48
C ALA A 35 -24.12 0.36 2.74
N VAL A 36 -25.23 -0.39 2.78
CA VAL A 36 -26.51 0.05 2.19
C VAL A 36 -27.03 1.31 2.88
N ALA A 37 -27.05 1.33 4.22
CA ALA A 37 -27.52 2.50 4.98
C ALA A 37 -26.65 3.75 4.73
N GLY A 38 -25.33 3.57 4.65
CA GLY A 38 -24.40 4.65 4.30
C GLY A 38 -24.63 5.17 2.88
N GLY A 39 -24.83 4.27 1.91
CA GLY A 39 -25.09 4.65 0.51
C GLY A 39 -26.45 5.36 0.30
N GLN A 40 -27.36 5.26 1.25
CA GLN A 40 -28.66 5.95 1.23
C GLN A 40 -28.66 7.30 2.00
N SER A 41 -27.51 7.76 2.46
CA SER A 41 -27.39 8.96 3.29
C SER A 41 -26.30 9.90 2.74
N TYR A 42 -26.57 11.20 2.80
CA TYR A 42 -25.51 12.19 2.53
C TYR A 42 -24.61 12.36 3.75
N VAL A 43 -23.34 12.60 3.49
CA VAL A 43 -22.32 12.87 4.51
C VAL A 43 -21.25 13.80 3.95
N VAL A 44 -20.64 14.61 4.81
CA VAL A 44 -19.41 15.32 4.46
C VAL A 44 -18.28 14.30 4.43
N VAL A 45 -17.70 14.06 3.24
CA VAL A 45 -16.73 12.96 3.02
C VAL A 45 -15.48 13.13 3.88
N GLU A 46 -14.97 14.37 4.03
CA GLU A 46 -13.81 14.68 4.88
C GLU A 46 -14.07 14.28 6.35
N ASP A 47 -15.21 14.64 6.91
CA ASP A 47 -15.60 14.27 8.29
C ASP A 47 -15.72 12.75 8.45
N LEU A 48 -16.23 12.06 7.42
CA LEU A 48 -16.34 10.59 7.41
C LEU A 48 -14.95 9.94 7.41
N MET A 49 -14.03 10.44 6.58
CA MET A 49 -12.66 9.92 6.49
C MET A 49 -11.93 10.10 7.81
N ASP A 50 -11.97 11.26 8.41
CA ASP A 50 -11.38 11.55 9.72
C ASP A 50 -11.96 10.67 10.82
N LYS A 51 -13.28 10.49 10.83
CA LYS A 51 -13.95 9.65 11.83
C LYS A 51 -13.58 8.19 11.67
N ALA A 52 -13.55 7.69 10.43
CA ALA A 52 -13.15 6.32 10.12
C ALA A 52 -11.68 6.08 10.48
N GLY A 53 -10.78 7.01 10.14
CA GLY A 53 -9.37 6.96 10.50
C GLY A 53 -9.17 6.82 12.01
N LYS A 54 -9.80 7.69 12.80
CA LYS A 54 -9.75 7.62 14.27
C LYS A 54 -10.28 6.29 14.85
N ILE A 55 -11.29 5.71 14.21
CA ILE A 55 -11.81 4.40 14.64
C ILE A 55 -10.80 3.31 14.36
N ILE A 56 -10.22 3.27 13.16
CA ILE A 56 -9.22 2.28 12.75
C ILE A 56 -7.98 2.36 13.64
N SER A 57 -7.47 3.57 13.88
CA SER A 57 -6.29 3.80 14.73
C SER A 57 -6.44 3.23 16.15
N ARG A 58 -7.65 3.23 16.71
CA ARG A 58 -7.90 2.60 18.03
C ARG A 58 -7.69 1.09 18.05
N TYR A 59 -7.95 0.43 16.92
CA TYR A 59 -7.77 -1.02 16.79
C TYR A 59 -6.36 -1.41 16.39
N THR A 60 -5.71 -0.60 15.56
CA THR A 60 -4.37 -0.89 15.04
C THR A 60 -3.26 -0.34 15.94
N GLY A 61 -3.58 0.68 16.76
CA GLY A 61 -2.60 1.43 17.54
C GLY A 61 -1.74 2.38 16.70
N ALA A 62 -2.11 2.61 15.44
CA ALA A 62 -1.47 3.60 14.59
C ALA A 62 -1.79 5.02 15.08
N GLU A 63 -0.88 5.97 14.84
CA GLU A 63 -1.06 7.39 15.17
C GLU A 63 -2.25 7.96 14.39
N ASP A 64 -2.36 7.62 13.09
CA ASP A 64 -3.50 7.97 12.25
C ASP A 64 -3.75 6.87 11.21
N SER A 65 -4.92 6.91 10.56
CA SER A 65 -5.32 5.92 9.55
C SER A 65 -6.20 6.56 8.47
N CYS A 66 -5.94 6.19 7.23
CA CYS A 66 -6.71 6.65 6.08
C CYS A 66 -7.29 5.45 5.33
N PRO A 67 -8.61 5.22 5.36
CA PRO A 67 -9.25 4.17 4.58
C PRO A 67 -9.09 4.40 3.08
N THR A 68 -8.78 3.37 2.34
CA THR A 68 -8.67 3.40 0.87
C THR A 68 -9.43 2.24 0.25
N VAL A 69 -9.66 2.30 -1.05
CA VAL A 69 -10.40 1.25 -1.77
C VAL A 69 -9.61 -0.06 -1.90
N CYS A 70 -8.27 0.00 -1.84
CA CYS A 70 -7.38 -1.17 -1.90
C CYS A 70 -5.94 -0.79 -1.53
N ALA A 71 -5.08 -1.79 -1.31
CA ALA A 71 -3.66 -1.58 -1.01
C ALA A 71 -2.91 -0.85 -2.13
N SER A 72 -3.22 -1.12 -3.39
CA SER A 72 -2.62 -0.40 -4.52
C SER A 72 -2.88 1.10 -4.46
N ALA A 73 -4.11 1.50 -4.14
CA ALA A 73 -4.46 2.90 -3.94
C ALA A 73 -3.76 3.48 -2.70
N ALA A 74 -3.66 2.71 -1.60
CA ALA A 74 -2.96 3.14 -0.41
C ALA A 74 -1.48 3.43 -0.68
N ILE A 75 -0.79 2.57 -1.43
CA ILE A 75 0.61 2.77 -1.83
C ILE A 75 0.75 4.05 -2.66
N ALA A 76 -0.07 4.21 -3.71
CA ALA A 76 -0.02 5.40 -4.55
C ALA A 76 -0.28 6.70 -3.77
N LEU A 77 -1.29 6.71 -2.90
CA LEU A 77 -1.61 7.86 -2.04
C LEU A 77 -0.52 8.15 -1.01
N SER A 78 0.10 7.12 -0.42
CA SER A 78 1.23 7.29 0.50
C SER A 78 2.42 7.94 -0.20
N VAL A 79 2.76 7.47 -1.39
CA VAL A 79 3.85 8.06 -2.20
C VAL A 79 3.52 9.52 -2.55
N ALA A 80 2.30 9.80 -3.00
CA ALA A 80 1.85 11.14 -3.29
C ALA A 80 1.94 12.07 -2.06
N GLY A 81 1.58 11.57 -0.89
CA GLY A 81 1.69 12.27 0.39
C GLY A 81 3.14 12.62 0.74
N LEU A 82 4.05 11.63 0.60
CA LEU A 82 5.48 11.80 0.88
C LEU A 82 6.16 12.82 -0.04
N ILE A 83 5.81 12.83 -1.31
CA ILE A 83 6.34 13.77 -2.31
C ILE A 83 5.76 15.17 -2.10
N SER A 84 4.44 15.27 -1.90
CA SER A 84 3.77 16.56 -1.80
C SER A 84 3.98 17.26 -0.48
N LYS A 85 4.17 16.49 0.61
CA LYS A 85 4.23 17.00 1.99
C LYS A 85 3.06 17.95 2.29
N GLY A 86 1.87 17.64 1.77
CA GLY A 86 0.65 18.42 1.94
C GLY A 86 0.57 19.71 1.11
N LYS A 87 1.54 19.99 0.24
CA LYS A 87 1.51 21.20 -0.61
C LYS A 87 0.51 21.03 -1.75
N LYS A 88 -0.57 21.82 -1.73
CA LYS A 88 -1.65 21.75 -2.72
C LYS A 88 -1.14 21.83 -4.17
N THR A 89 -0.27 22.78 -4.48
CA THR A 89 0.28 22.97 -5.84
C THR A 89 1.11 21.79 -6.34
N VAL A 90 1.66 20.97 -5.43
CA VAL A 90 2.33 19.72 -5.78
C VAL A 90 1.30 18.62 -6.01
N LEU A 91 0.31 18.50 -5.14
CA LEU A 91 -0.78 17.51 -5.29
C LEU A 91 -1.51 17.67 -6.63
N GLU A 92 -1.80 18.89 -7.05
CA GLU A 92 -2.52 19.18 -8.30
C GLU A 92 -1.75 18.78 -9.58
N ARG A 93 -0.42 18.61 -9.50
CA ARG A 93 0.41 18.20 -10.66
C ARG A 93 0.77 16.71 -10.64
N LEU A 94 0.64 16.00 -9.52
CA LEU A 94 0.92 14.58 -9.48
C LEU A 94 0.06 13.80 -10.47
N PRO A 95 0.59 12.73 -11.08
CA PRO A 95 1.86 12.06 -10.80
C PRO A 95 3.11 12.71 -11.41
N ASP A 96 3.05 13.89 -12.06
CA ASP A 96 4.24 14.60 -12.50
C ASP A 96 5.00 15.16 -11.28
N SER A 97 6.06 14.48 -10.90
CA SER A 97 6.96 14.83 -9.81
C SER A 97 8.30 15.40 -10.28
N SER A 98 8.38 15.84 -11.55
CA SER A 98 9.62 16.37 -12.15
C SER A 98 10.21 17.50 -11.30
N GLY A 99 11.50 17.40 -10.99
CA GLY A 99 12.22 18.40 -10.17
C GLY A 99 11.97 18.30 -8.66
N LEU A 100 11.23 17.29 -8.18
CA LEU A 100 11.03 17.04 -6.76
C LEU A 100 11.79 15.79 -6.31
N PRO A 101 12.14 15.68 -5.02
CA PRO A 101 12.50 14.41 -4.42
C PRO A 101 11.34 13.41 -4.58
N ASN A 102 11.61 12.24 -5.17
CA ASN A 102 10.57 11.29 -5.56
C ASN A 102 11.03 9.83 -5.62
N GLU A 103 12.27 9.55 -5.24
CA GLU A 103 12.82 8.19 -5.30
C GLU A 103 12.31 7.34 -4.13
N ILE A 104 11.88 6.11 -4.47
CA ILE A 104 11.46 5.09 -3.50
C ILE A 104 12.39 3.88 -3.68
N ILE A 105 13.20 3.59 -2.67
CA ILE A 105 14.13 2.46 -2.71
C ILE A 105 13.42 1.18 -2.29
N LEU A 106 13.56 0.13 -3.09
CA LEU A 106 13.04 -1.20 -2.79
C LEU A 106 14.06 -2.28 -3.16
N GLN A 107 14.03 -3.37 -2.41
CA GLN A 107 14.86 -4.54 -2.71
C GLN A 107 14.34 -5.23 -3.99
N LYS A 108 15.24 -5.71 -4.83
CA LYS A 108 14.88 -6.36 -6.10
C LYS A 108 13.92 -7.53 -5.92
N GLY A 109 14.06 -8.32 -4.87
CA GLY A 109 13.13 -9.41 -4.53
C GLY A 109 11.72 -8.96 -4.14
N HIS A 110 11.52 -7.66 -3.88
CA HIS A 110 10.24 -7.05 -3.53
C HIS A 110 9.56 -6.32 -4.71
N ALA A 111 10.21 -6.23 -5.86
CA ALA A 111 9.62 -5.71 -7.11
C ALA A 111 8.69 -6.78 -7.72
N ILE A 112 7.58 -7.04 -7.05
CA ILE A 112 6.63 -8.09 -7.40
C ILE A 112 5.54 -7.61 -8.34
N ASN A 113 4.95 -8.55 -9.06
CA ASN A 113 3.75 -8.34 -9.87
C ASN A 113 2.70 -9.40 -9.51
N PHE A 114 1.68 -9.00 -8.79
CA PHE A 114 0.51 -9.82 -8.50
C PHE A 114 -0.74 -9.16 -9.12
N ASN A 115 -0.82 -9.18 -10.45
CA ASN A 115 -1.80 -8.44 -11.28
C ASN A 115 -1.74 -6.90 -11.13
N ALA A 116 -0.83 -6.39 -10.33
CA ALA A 116 -0.52 -4.98 -10.17
C ALA A 116 0.98 -4.87 -9.85
N PRO A 117 1.83 -4.49 -10.80
CA PRO A 117 3.26 -4.35 -10.57
C PRO A 117 3.52 -3.29 -9.50
N MET A 118 4.34 -3.61 -8.50
CA MET A 118 4.68 -2.70 -7.39
C MET A 118 5.17 -1.35 -7.91
N GLU A 119 6.05 -1.36 -8.88
CA GLU A 119 6.60 -0.13 -9.48
C GLU A 119 5.53 0.74 -10.16
N THR A 120 4.49 0.12 -10.73
CA THR A 120 3.37 0.86 -11.31
C THR A 120 2.60 1.61 -10.22
N MET A 121 2.38 0.98 -9.07
CA MET A 121 1.71 1.64 -7.93
C MET A 121 2.53 2.81 -7.40
N LEU A 122 3.85 2.68 -7.33
CA LEU A 122 4.75 3.78 -6.94
C LEU A 122 4.67 4.94 -7.95
N ARG A 123 4.74 4.63 -9.26
CA ARG A 123 4.66 5.65 -10.33
C ARG A 123 3.32 6.38 -10.37
N LEU A 124 2.22 5.71 -10.05
CA LEU A 124 0.90 6.34 -9.95
C LEU A 124 0.85 7.44 -8.89
N GLY A 125 1.63 7.31 -7.80
CA GLY A 125 1.80 8.35 -6.78
C GLY A 125 2.83 9.42 -7.14
N GLY A 126 3.50 9.29 -8.29
CA GLY A 126 4.60 10.15 -8.72
C GLY A 126 5.99 9.67 -8.29
N GLY A 127 6.10 8.49 -7.67
CA GLY A 127 7.37 7.93 -7.23
C GLY A 127 8.20 7.34 -8.37
N VAL A 128 9.51 7.43 -8.23
CA VAL A 128 10.48 6.75 -9.09
C VAL A 128 11.03 5.55 -8.30
N PRO A 129 10.71 4.31 -8.69
CA PRO A 129 11.24 3.14 -8.03
C PRO A 129 12.74 3.00 -8.30
N VAL A 130 13.52 2.79 -7.24
CA VAL A 130 14.96 2.52 -7.27
C VAL A 130 15.18 1.12 -6.72
N GLU A 131 15.34 0.15 -7.61
CA GLU A 131 15.62 -1.23 -7.23
C GLU A 131 17.09 -1.39 -6.81
N VAL A 132 17.34 -2.06 -5.68
CA VAL A 132 18.67 -2.31 -5.15
C VAL A 132 18.99 -3.78 -5.03
N GLY A 133 20.28 -4.09 -5.18
CA GLY A 133 20.81 -5.43 -5.10
C GLY A 133 20.44 -6.31 -6.29
N ALA A 134 20.48 -7.63 -6.07
CA ALA A 134 20.12 -8.65 -7.03
C ALA A 134 18.90 -9.45 -6.55
N ALA A 135 18.30 -10.25 -7.42
CA ALA A 135 17.17 -11.12 -7.06
C ALA A 135 17.52 -12.16 -5.98
N THR A 136 18.80 -12.47 -5.82
CA THR A 136 19.32 -13.50 -4.91
C THR A 136 19.94 -12.93 -3.63
N GLU A 137 20.30 -11.63 -3.63
CA GLU A 137 21.00 -11.02 -2.51
C GLU A 137 20.85 -9.50 -2.49
N VAL A 138 20.59 -8.96 -1.31
CA VAL A 138 20.66 -7.53 -1.02
C VAL A 138 21.43 -7.35 0.29
N SER A 139 22.44 -6.48 0.29
CA SER A 139 23.17 -6.08 1.50
C SER A 139 22.75 -4.69 1.97
N VAL A 140 23.15 -4.34 3.19
CA VAL A 140 22.93 -3.01 3.78
C VAL A 140 23.52 -1.92 2.89
N GLU A 141 24.73 -2.15 2.37
CA GLU A 141 25.44 -1.21 1.51
C GLU A 141 24.67 -0.93 0.22
N HIS A 142 24.03 -1.94 -0.39
CA HIS A 142 23.20 -1.74 -1.58
C HIS A 142 22.07 -0.74 -1.35
N VAL A 143 21.50 -0.73 -0.15
CA VAL A 143 20.42 0.20 0.20
C VAL A 143 20.99 1.57 0.55
N GLU A 144 22.03 1.63 1.37
CA GLU A 144 22.60 2.90 1.85
C GLU A 144 23.24 3.72 0.73
N GLU A 145 23.99 3.08 -0.16
CA GLU A 145 24.64 3.74 -1.30
C GLU A 145 23.61 4.25 -2.35
N ALA A 146 22.40 3.68 -2.37
CA ALA A 146 21.33 4.15 -3.24
C ALA A 146 20.56 5.35 -2.68
N ILE A 147 20.74 5.69 -1.41
CA ILE A 147 20.06 6.84 -0.81
C ILE A 147 20.69 8.15 -1.33
N THR A 148 19.84 9.01 -1.86
CA THR A 148 20.22 10.33 -2.39
C THR A 148 19.39 11.44 -1.77
N ASP A 149 19.63 12.69 -2.13
CA ASP A 149 18.80 13.85 -1.78
C ASP A 149 17.39 13.81 -2.42
N LYS A 150 17.18 12.91 -3.37
CA LYS A 150 15.90 12.67 -4.01
C LYS A 150 15.10 11.53 -3.36
N THR A 151 15.69 10.76 -2.47
CA THR A 151 15.02 9.66 -1.79
C THR A 151 14.00 10.19 -0.81
N VAL A 152 12.75 9.74 -0.92
CA VAL A 152 11.64 10.15 -0.03
C VAL A 152 11.18 9.03 0.90
N ALA A 153 11.45 7.78 0.57
CA ALA A 153 11.14 6.64 1.43
C ALA A 153 11.88 5.36 0.99
N LEU A 154 11.92 4.38 1.91
CA LEU A 154 12.16 2.99 1.58
C LEU A 154 10.83 2.25 1.47
N LEU A 155 10.78 1.17 0.68
CA LEU A 155 9.63 0.27 0.60
C LEU A 155 10.02 -1.15 1.00
N TYR A 156 9.19 -1.77 1.84
CA TYR A 156 9.27 -3.19 2.17
C TYR A 156 7.94 -3.88 1.84
N VAL A 157 7.98 -5.02 1.18
CA VAL A 157 6.78 -5.82 0.88
C VAL A 157 6.77 -7.08 1.74
N LYS A 158 5.82 -7.15 2.68
CA LYS A 158 5.61 -8.31 3.54
C LYS A 158 4.60 -9.25 2.90
N SER A 159 5.10 -10.12 2.01
CA SER A 159 4.24 -11.03 1.26
C SER A 159 4.98 -12.33 0.93
N HIS A 160 4.21 -13.42 0.88
CA HIS A 160 4.72 -14.72 0.40
C HIS A 160 5.00 -14.76 -1.12
N HIS A 161 4.60 -13.71 -1.84
CA HIS A 161 4.93 -13.55 -3.27
C HIS A 161 6.34 -12.99 -3.50
N CYS A 162 6.97 -12.42 -2.47
CA CYS A 162 8.32 -11.88 -2.56
C CYS A 162 9.39 -12.96 -2.46
N VAL A 163 10.54 -12.69 -3.08
CA VAL A 163 11.76 -13.42 -2.75
C VAL A 163 12.25 -12.90 -1.40
N GLN A 164 12.20 -13.76 -0.39
CA GLN A 164 12.65 -13.40 0.97
C GLN A 164 14.09 -13.86 1.23
N LYS A 165 14.51 -14.99 0.63
CA LYS A 165 15.86 -15.53 0.82
C LYS A 165 16.89 -14.61 0.20
N GLY A 166 17.86 -14.18 1.00
CA GLY A 166 18.92 -13.25 0.57
C GLY A 166 18.52 -11.78 0.58
N MET A 167 17.28 -11.46 0.97
CA MET A 167 16.84 -10.08 1.18
C MET A 167 17.09 -9.66 2.64
N LEU A 168 17.23 -8.36 2.87
CA LEU A 168 17.23 -7.78 4.21
C LEU A 168 15.84 -7.95 4.83
N ASP A 169 15.79 -8.22 6.12
CA ASP A 169 14.54 -8.32 6.86
C ASP A 169 13.94 -6.92 7.18
N LEU A 170 12.69 -6.91 7.61
CA LEU A 170 11.99 -5.66 7.91
C LEU A 170 12.67 -4.83 9.02
N PRO A 171 13.12 -5.41 10.16
CA PRO A 171 13.85 -4.66 11.18
C PRO A 171 15.08 -3.95 10.63
N THR A 172 15.90 -4.62 9.83
CA THR A 172 17.10 -4.03 9.21
C THR A 172 16.72 -2.88 8.27
N MET A 173 15.68 -3.04 7.45
CA MET A 173 15.22 -1.97 6.56
C MET A 173 14.66 -0.77 7.33
N ILE A 174 13.99 -0.99 8.46
CA ILE A 174 13.54 0.06 9.37
C ILE A 174 14.73 0.82 9.94
N ASP A 175 15.76 0.12 10.42
CA ASP A 175 16.97 0.73 10.97
C ASP A 175 17.71 1.59 9.93
N ILE A 176 17.83 1.10 8.69
CA ILE A 176 18.42 1.90 7.59
C ILE A 176 17.58 3.15 7.33
N ALA A 177 16.26 3.02 7.22
CA ALA A 177 15.40 4.16 6.97
C ALA A 177 15.52 5.21 8.07
N HIS A 178 15.41 4.81 9.34
CA HIS A 178 15.39 5.73 10.47
C HIS A 178 16.73 6.45 10.68
N ARG A 179 17.88 5.76 10.55
CA ARG A 179 19.19 6.42 10.68
C ARG A 179 19.49 7.41 9.54
N ASN A 180 18.79 7.30 8.42
CA ASN A 180 18.83 8.26 7.31
C ASN A 180 17.67 9.28 7.34
N ASN A 181 16.89 9.34 8.43
CA ASN A 181 15.73 10.21 8.58
C ASN A 181 14.67 10.03 7.46
N LEU A 182 14.53 8.81 6.95
CA LEU A 182 13.56 8.46 5.94
C LEU A 182 12.42 7.65 6.55
N PRO A 183 11.19 7.82 6.07
CA PRO A 183 10.11 6.89 6.37
C PRO A 183 10.30 5.58 5.62
N ILE A 184 9.66 4.52 6.12
CA ILE A 184 9.53 3.25 5.42
C ILE A 184 8.05 2.95 5.16
N LEU A 185 7.71 2.62 3.93
CA LEU A 185 6.41 2.09 3.55
C LEU A 185 6.45 0.57 3.69
N VAL A 186 5.47 0.00 4.35
CA VAL A 186 5.33 -1.46 4.46
C VAL A 186 4.03 -1.89 3.78
N ASP A 187 4.15 -2.57 2.64
CA ASP A 187 3.00 -3.26 2.05
C ASP A 187 2.77 -4.57 2.80
N ALA A 188 1.72 -4.60 3.59
CA ALA A 188 1.30 -5.73 4.39
C ALA A 188 -0.07 -6.28 3.94
N ALA A 189 -0.44 -6.09 2.67
CA ALA A 189 -1.73 -6.52 2.13
C ALA A 189 -1.98 -8.04 2.24
N ALA A 190 -0.92 -8.84 2.34
CA ALA A 190 -1.00 -10.28 2.55
C ALA A 190 -1.23 -10.69 4.01
N GLU A 191 -1.08 -9.78 4.98
CA GLU A 191 -1.29 -10.06 6.40
C GLU A 191 -2.78 -10.13 6.74
N GLU A 192 -3.12 -10.98 7.72
CA GLU A 192 -4.52 -11.25 8.06
C GLU A 192 -5.01 -10.54 9.33
N ASP A 193 -4.13 -10.28 10.27
CA ASP A 193 -4.47 -9.65 11.54
C ASP A 193 -3.49 -8.52 11.87
N PHE A 194 -4.00 -7.30 12.02
CA PHE A 194 -3.25 -6.10 12.39
C PHE A 194 -3.59 -5.60 13.80
N ARG A 195 -4.39 -6.34 14.55
CA ARG A 195 -4.72 -5.97 15.93
C ARG A 195 -3.51 -6.21 16.83
N LYS A 196 -3.30 -5.28 17.75
CA LYS A 196 -2.33 -5.44 18.84
C LYS A 196 -2.85 -6.38 19.90
#